data_46dd0da5ed9f25214816392b836af885
#
_entry.id   46dd0da5ed9f25214816392b836af885
#
_cell.length_a   1.000
_cell.length_b   1.000
_cell.length_c   1.000
_cell.angle_alpha   90.00
_cell.angle_beta   90.00
_cell.angle_gamma   90.00
#
_symmetry.space_group_name_H-M   'P 1'
#
loop_
_entity.id
_entity.type
_entity.pdbx_description
1 polymer ?
#
loop_
_entity_poly.entity_id
_entity_poly.type
_entity_poly.pdbx_seq_one_letter_code
_entity_poly.pdbx_strand_id
1 'polypeptide(L)'
;VVSLIDYNMVEEARFMRYVLESAVVELVCQKITPDWIRKLEENVTLQQFHLDNHRPERLLELDNEYHQMLFEIAEKTQVFVLMESISIHYDRVRSLALKAIKDIKTVDDHRMILKAVSEGNAEEAKRLMEKHLNRYKVDRETMESAYPQYFKA
;
A
#
# COMPACT_ATOMS: atom_id res chain seq x y z
N VAL A 1 -24.07 -10.96 6.47
CA VAL A 1 -23.78 -11.20 5.04
C VAL A 1 -22.61 -10.32 4.63
N VAL A 2 -21.53 -10.94 4.16
CA VAL A 2 -20.36 -10.23 3.67
C VAL A 2 -20.58 -9.89 2.19
N SER A 3 -20.47 -8.61 1.85
CA SER A 3 -20.56 -8.16 0.46
C SER A 3 -19.41 -8.75 -0.36
N LEU A 4 -19.70 -9.11 -1.61
CA LEU A 4 -18.67 -9.59 -2.53
C LEU A 4 -17.77 -8.45 -2.98
N ILE A 5 -16.52 -8.77 -3.25
CA ILE A 5 -15.55 -7.81 -3.79
C ILE A 5 -15.90 -7.54 -5.25
N ASP A 6 -16.03 -6.26 -5.57
CA ASP A 6 -16.30 -5.77 -6.92
C ASP A 6 -15.01 -5.17 -7.50
N TYR A 7 -14.44 -5.81 -8.51
CA TYR A 7 -13.20 -5.34 -9.12
C TYR A 7 -13.32 -3.98 -9.81
N ASN A 8 -14.52 -3.58 -10.24
CA ASN A 8 -14.72 -2.23 -10.77
C ASN A 8 -14.48 -1.18 -9.67
N MET A 9 -14.95 -1.48 -8.45
CA MET A 9 -14.72 -0.60 -7.30
C MET A 9 -13.27 -0.61 -6.85
N VAL A 10 -12.60 -1.77 -6.95
CA VAL A 10 -11.16 -1.90 -6.67
C VAL A 10 -10.38 -1.01 -7.64
N GLU A 11 -10.70 -1.06 -8.93
CA GLU A 11 -10.00 -0.29 -9.95
C GLU A 11 -10.21 1.22 -9.80
N GLU A 12 -11.42 1.67 -9.45
CA GLU A 12 -11.68 3.08 -9.16
C GLU A 12 -10.87 3.57 -7.96
N ALA A 13 -10.83 2.79 -6.88
CA ALA A 13 -10.04 3.11 -5.69
C ALA A 13 -8.54 3.13 -6.01
N ARG A 14 -8.05 2.17 -6.80
CA ARG A 14 -6.67 2.15 -7.26
C ARG A 14 -6.33 3.40 -8.08
N PHE A 15 -7.20 3.77 -9.01
CA PHE A 15 -7.00 4.98 -9.83
C PHE A 15 -6.84 6.22 -8.94
N MET A 16 -7.76 6.38 -7.99
CA MET A 16 -7.69 7.50 -7.05
C MET A 16 -6.41 7.45 -6.21
N ARG A 17 -6.06 6.29 -5.67
CA ARG A 17 -4.83 6.14 -4.89
C ARG A 17 -3.60 6.46 -5.72
N TYR A 18 -3.55 6.01 -6.97
CA TYR A 18 -2.43 6.32 -7.87
C TYR A 18 -2.26 7.83 -8.04
N VAL A 19 -3.35 8.55 -8.33
CA VAL A 19 -3.32 10.01 -8.50
C VAL A 19 -2.82 10.69 -7.23
N LEU A 20 -3.39 10.34 -6.08
CA LEU A 20 -3.06 10.96 -4.80
C LEU A 20 -1.66 10.58 -4.31
N GLU A 21 -1.33 9.30 -4.31
CA GLU A 21 -0.06 8.82 -3.77
C GLU A 21 1.12 9.21 -4.67
N SER A 22 0.92 9.34 -5.98
CA SER A 22 1.95 9.87 -6.88
C SER A 22 2.29 11.33 -6.56
N ALA A 23 1.27 12.15 -6.34
CA ALA A 23 1.46 13.53 -5.93
C ALA A 23 2.11 13.62 -4.54
N VAL A 24 1.67 12.74 -3.63
CA VAL A 24 2.19 12.70 -2.26
C VAL A 24 3.67 12.32 -2.22
N VAL A 25 4.11 11.28 -2.94
CA VAL A 25 5.54 10.89 -2.92
C VAL A 25 6.45 11.96 -3.49
N GLU A 26 5.95 12.73 -4.44
CA GLU A 26 6.69 13.90 -4.96
C GLU A 26 6.91 14.95 -3.87
N LEU A 27 5.86 15.26 -3.10
CA LEU A 27 5.95 16.17 -1.96
C LEU A 27 6.87 15.60 -0.86
N VAL A 28 6.79 14.30 -0.61
CA VAL A 28 7.66 13.62 0.36
C VAL A 28 9.12 13.81 -0.01
N CYS A 29 9.48 13.66 -1.28
CA CYS A 29 10.86 13.89 -1.74
C CYS A 29 11.39 15.28 -1.38
N GLN A 30 10.50 16.28 -1.36
CA GLN A 30 10.86 17.66 -1.03
C GLN A 30 10.92 17.94 0.47
N LYS A 31 10.13 17.21 1.27
CA LYS A 31 9.86 17.53 2.69
C LYS A 31 10.43 16.52 3.68
N ILE A 32 10.91 15.38 3.23
CA ILE A 32 11.35 14.31 4.14
C ILE A 32 12.56 14.74 4.96
N THR A 33 12.57 14.35 6.23
CA THR A 33 13.64 14.65 7.19
C THR A 33 14.30 13.36 7.64
N PRO A 34 15.53 13.42 8.23
CA PRO A 34 16.17 12.23 8.80
C PRO A 34 15.30 11.52 9.84
N ASP A 35 14.53 12.26 10.64
CA ASP A 35 13.59 11.69 11.62
C ASP A 35 12.48 10.88 10.95
N TRP A 36 11.91 11.39 9.87
CA TRP A 36 10.90 10.66 9.13
C TRP A 36 11.46 9.42 8.44
N ILE A 37 12.67 9.53 7.88
CA ILE A 37 13.37 8.36 7.30
C ILE A 37 13.51 7.26 8.34
N ARG A 38 13.96 7.59 9.54
CA ARG A 38 14.10 6.64 10.64
C ARG A 38 12.76 5.97 11.00
N LYS A 39 11.70 6.75 11.11
CA LYS A 39 10.35 6.22 11.43
C LYS A 39 9.85 5.26 10.35
N LEU A 40 10.06 5.61 9.08
CA LEU A 40 9.69 4.73 7.96
C LEU A 40 10.54 3.46 7.95
N GLU A 41 11.83 3.55 8.22
CA GLU A 41 12.72 2.38 8.33
C GLU A 41 12.29 1.45 9.46
N GLU A 42 11.93 2.00 10.61
CA GLU A 42 11.41 1.22 11.75
C GLU A 42 10.13 0.49 11.36
N ASN A 43 9.22 1.18 10.68
CA ASN A 43 7.96 0.59 10.20
C ASN A 43 8.23 -0.56 9.24
N VAL A 44 9.10 -0.36 8.24
CA VAL A 44 9.44 -1.42 7.26
C VAL A 44 10.13 -2.60 7.92
N THR A 45 10.98 -2.37 8.92
CA THR A 45 11.61 -3.44 9.70
C THR A 45 10.57 -4.28 10.43
N LEU A 46 9.56 -3.64 11.03
CA LEU A 46 8.45 -4.34 11.67
C LEU A 46 7.59 -5.08 10.64
N GLN A 47 7.37 -4.51 9.47
CA GLN A 47 6.68 -5.20 8.39
C GLN A 47 7.38 -6.51 8.04
N GLN A 48 8.70 -6.48 7.87
CA GLN A 48 9.47 -7.68 7.55
C GLN A 48 9.35 -8.73 8.66
N PHE A 49 9.43 -8.29 9.91
CA PHE A 49 9.27 -9.19 11.06
C PHE A 49 7.92 -9.91 11.04
N HIS A 50 6.84 -9.18 10.79
CA HIS A 50 5.49 -9.77 10.76
C HIS A 50 5.23 -10.59 9.50
N LEU A 51 5.87 -10.25 8.38
CA LEU A 51 5.85 -11.09 7.18
C LEU A 51 6.52 -12.44 7.48
N ASP A 52 7.71 -12.43 8.08
CA ASP A 52 8.47 -13.64 8.40
C ASP A 52 7.74 -14.53 9.42
N ASN A 53 6.95 -13.93 10.29
CA ASN A 53 6.20 -14.64 11.32
C ASN A 53 4.74 -14.93 10.94
N HIS A 54 4.37 -14.74 9.66
CA HIS A 54 3.05 -15.05 9.10
C HIS A 54 1.90 -14.41 9.89
N ARG A 55 1.99 -13.08 10.11
CA ARG A 55 0.97 -12.30 10.82
C ARG A 55 0.34 -11.25 9.89
N PRO A 56 -0.55 -11.67 8.97
CA PRO A 56 -1.09 -10.77 7.95
C PRO A 56 -1.88 -9.57 8.49
N GLU A 57 -2.61 -9.74 9.59
CA GLU A 57 -3.37 -8.64 10.20
C GLU A 57 -2.44 -7.52 10.70
N ARG A 58 -1.35 -7.90 11.37
CA ARG A 58 -0.37 -6.92 11.86
C ARG A 58 0.39 -6.27 10.72
N LEU A 59 0.71 -7.05 9.69
CA LEU A 59 1.35 -6.52 8.49
C LEU A 59 0.45 -5.51 7.78
N LEU A 60 -0.87 -5.76 7.71
CA LEU A 60 -1.82 -4.82 7.12
C LEU A 60 -1.88 -3.50 7.89
N GLU A 61 -1.89 -3.55 9.23
CA GLU A 61 -1.86 -2.35 10.06
C GLU A 61 -0.62 -1.51 9.77
N LEU A 62 0.55 -2.14 9.69
CA LEU A 62 1.82 -1.47 9.40
C LEU A 62 1.87 -0.89 7.98
N ASP A 63 1.29 -1.60 7.02
CA ASP A 63 1.13 -1.12 5.65
C ASP A 63 0.32 0.18 5.63
N ASN A 64 -0.81 0.21 6.34
CA ASN A 64 -1.64 1.40 6.47
C ASN A 64 -0.88 2.54 7.15
N GLU A 65 -0.16 2.27 8.23
CA GLU A 65 0.67 3.26 8.93
C GLU A 65 1.77 3.83 8.02
N TYR A 66 2.39 2.99 7.20
CA TYR A 66 3.40 3.41 6.22
C TYR A 66 2.83 4.45 5.25
N HIS A 67 1.70 4.14 4.62
CA HIS A 67 1.06 5.07 3.69
C HIS A 67 0.60 6.35 4.39
N GLN A 68 0.05 6.22 5.60
CA GLN A 68 -0.35 7.38 6.40
C GLN A 68 0.82 8.32 6.67
N MET A 69 1.98 7.78 7.03
CA MET A 69 3.19 8.59 7.26
C MET A 69 3.60 9.39 6.01
N LEU A 70 3.49 8.81 4.83
CA LEU A 70 3.78 9.54 3.59
C LEU A 70 2.86 10.77 3.45
N PHE A 71 1.57 10.62 3.73
CA PHE A 71 0.62 11.74 3.69
C PHE A 71 0.91 12.77 4.79
N GLU A 72 1.33 12.33 5.97
CA GLU A 72 1.72 13.24 7.07
C GLU A 72 2.95 14.07 6.68
N ILE A 73 3.98 13.46 6.10
CA ILE A 73 5.17 14.16 5.61
C ILE A 73 4.78 15.20 4.56
N ALA A 74 3.86 14.85 3.66
CA ALA A 74 3.36 15.75 2.62
C ALA A 74 2.37 16.81 3.14
N GLU A 75 2.00 16.77 4.43
CA GLU A 75 1.01 17.66 5.04
C GLU A 75 -0.37 17.52 4.36
N LYS A 76 -0.77 16.28 4.06
CA LYS A 76 -2.01 15.91 3.37
C LYS A 76 -2.84 14.89 4.17
N THR A 77 -2.88 15.04 5.48
CA THR A 77 -3.57 14.11 6.39
C THR A 77 -5.06 13.96 6.07
N GLN A 78 -5.74 15.08 5.76
CA GLN A 78 -7.17 15.03 5.42
C GLN A 78 -7.41 14.28 4.12
N VAL A 79 -6.49 14.40 3.17
CA VAL A 79 -6.58 13.66 1.89
C VAL A 79 -6.48 12.16 2.15
N PHE A 80 -5.59 11.74 3.07
CA PHE A 80 -5.50 10.34 3.47
C PHE A 80 -6.82 9.81 4.04
N VAL A 81 -7.45 10.56 4.94
CA VAL A 81 -8.74 10.17 5.55
C VAL A 81 -9.81 9.98 4.49
N LEU A 82 -9.91 10.90 3.53
CA LEU A 82 -10.88 10.80 2.43
C LEU A 82 -10.58 9.60 1.52
N MET A 83 -9.31 9.37 1.21
CA MET A 83 -8.89 8.21 0.41
C MET A 83 -9.29 6.90 1.07
N GLU A 84 -9.05 6.76 2.37
CA GLU A 84 -9.41 5.56 3.12
C GLU A 84 -10.92 5.32 3.12
N SER A 85 -11.73 6.39 3.17
CA SER A 85 -13.20 6.27 3.23
C SER A 85 -13.81 5.63 1.99
N ILE A 86 -13.14 5.67 0.84
CA ILE A 86 -13.64 5.10 -0.42
C ILE A 86 -12.80 3.93 -0.92
N SER A 87 -11.90 3.40 -0.09
CA SER A 87 -10.98 2.32 -0.46
C SER A 87 -11.41 0.93 0.05
N ILE A 88 -12.66 0.75 0.45
CA ILE A 88 -13.12 -0.48 1.12
C ILE A 88 -12.83 -1.74 0.31
N HIS A 89 -13.19 -1.77 -0.97
CA HIS A 89 -12.95 -2.94 -1.83
C HIS A 89 -11.47 -3.17 -2.09
N TYR A 90 -10.70 -2.10 -2.29
CA TYR A 90 -9.26 -2.17 -2.46
C TYR A 90 -8.57 -2.71 -1.20
N ASP A 91 -8.99 -2.25 -0.02
CA ASP A 91 -8.43 -2.70 1.26
C ASP A 91 -8.73 -4.17 1.52
N ARG A 92 -9.91 -4.65 1.12
CA ARG A 92 -10.24 -6.07 1.22
C ARG A 92 -9.34 -6.93 0.33
N VAL A 93 -9.06 -6.47 -0.88
CA VAL A 93 -8.13 -7.16 -1.79
C VAL A 93 -6.72 -7.20 -1.20
N ARG A 94 -6.23 -6.10 -0.63
CA ARG A 94 -4.93 -6.08 0.07
C ARG A 94 -4.88 -7.09 1.21
N SER A 95 -5.93 -7.11 2.03
CA SER A 95 -6.03 -8.05 3.15
C SER A 95 -5.95 -9.50 2.67
N LEU A 96 -6.70 -9.85 1.63
CA LEU A 96 -6.68 -11.20 1.07
C LEU A 96 -5.32 -11.55 0.45
N ALA A 97 -4.68 -10.61 -0.22
CA ALA A 97 -3.35 -10.82 -0.80
C ALA A 97 -2.33 -11.16 0.29
N LEU A 98 -2.33 -10.42 1.40
CA LEU A 98 -1.43 -10.68 2.52
C LEU A 98 -1.63 -12.07 3.14
N LYS A 99 -2.85 -12.59 3.10
CA LYS A 99 -3.18 -13.92 3.62
C LYS A 99 -2.84 -15.04 2.63
N ALA A 100 -3.07 -14.80 1.33
CA ALA A 100 -2.98 -15.83 0.29
C ALA A 100 -1.60 -15.98 -0.32
N ILE A 101 -0.82 -14.89 -0.39
CA ILE A 101 0.46 -14.84 -1.11
C ILE A 101 1.61 -14.98 -0.13
N LYS A 102 2.34 -16.10 -0.20
CA LYS A 102 3.48 -16.36 0.70
C LYS A 102 4.68 -15.46 0.40
N ASP A 103 4.98 -15.24 -0.88
CA ASP A 103 6.12 -14.45 -1.32
C ASP A 103 5.69 -13.04 -1.74
N ILE A 104 4.82 -12.43 -0.95
CA ILE A 104 4.28 -11.11 -1.27
C ILE A 104 5.40 -10.06 -1.31
N LYS A 105 5.36 -9.19 -2.31
CA LYS A 105 6.41 -8.20 -2.56
C LYS A 105 6.12 -6.82 -1.94
N THR A 106 5.07 -6.72 -1.14
CA THR A 106 4.65 -5.46 -0.51
C THR A 106 5.77 -4.80 0.30
N VAL A 107 6.48 -5.58 1.13
CA VAL A 107 7.55 -5.04 1.97
C VAL A 107 8.74 -4.57 1.12
N ASP A 108 9.10 -5.34 0.09
CA ASP A 108 10.15 -4.95 -0.85
C ASP A 108 9.78 -3.67 -1.59
N ASP A 109 8.52 -3.53 -2.01
CA ASP A 109 8.01 -2.32 -2.64
C ASP A 109 8.20 -1.11 -1.71
N HIS A 110 7.83 -1.25 -0.44
CA HIS A 110 7.97 -0.17 0.55
C HIS A 110 9.43 0.22 0.77
N ARG A 111 10.37 -0.75 0.81
CA ARG A 111 11.80 -0.46 0.89
C ARG A 111 12.29 0.37 -0.28
N MET A 112 11.89 -0.03 -1.48
CA MET A 112 12.31 0.65 -2.70
C MET A 112 11.75 2.08 -2.77
N ILE A 113 10.48 2.26 -2.40
CA ILE A 113 9.85 3.59 -2.33
C ILE A 113 10.57 4.46 -1.31
N LEU A 114 10.83 3.93 -0.12
CA LEU A 114 11.56 4.65 0.92
C LEU A 114 12.94 5.10 0.44
N LYS A 115 13.67 4.23 -0.24
CA LYS A 115 14.97 4.58 -0.82
C LYS A 115 14.83 5.74 -1.80
N ALA A 116 13.87 5.66 -2.72
CA ALA A 116 13.67 6.69 -3.74
C ALA A 116 13.32 8.05 -3.12
N VAL A 117 12.40 8.08 -2.12
CA VAL A 117 12.02 9.35 -1.47
C VAL A 117 13.16 9.89 -0.62
N SER A 118 13.96 9.03 0.02
CA SER A 118 15.13 9.43 0.81
C SER A 118 16.21 10.08 -0.07
N GLU A 119 16.33 9.63 -1.30
CA GLU A 119 17.28 10.19 -2.29
C GLU A 119 16.71 11.39 -3.03
N GLY A 120 15.46 11.76 -2.79
CA GLY A 120 14.78 12.85 -3.48
C GLY A 120 14.46 12.55 -4.95
N ASN A 121 14.41 11.27 -5.32
CA ASN A 121 14.16 10.84 -6.70
C ASN A 121 12.65 10.68 -6.94
N ALA A 122 11.98 11.78 -7.27
CA ALA A 122 10.53 11.83 -7.44
C ALA A 122 10.03 10.95 -8.60
N GLU A 123 10.73 10.93 -9.72
CA GLU A 123 10.35 10.08 -10.86
C GLU A 123 10.33 8.60 -10.49
N GLU A 124 11.40 8.13 -9.85
CA GLU A 124 11.52 6.74 -9.42
C GLU A 124 10.50 6.41 -8.34
N ALA A 125 10.27 7.32 -7.39
CA ALA A 125 9.27 7.12 -6.33
C ALA A 125 7.87 6.96 -6.93
N LYS A 126 7.50 7.77 -7.90
CA LYS A 126 6.20 7.65 -8.60
C LYS A 126 6.08 6.34 -9.36
N ARG A 127 7.13 5.95 -10.09
CA ARG A 127 7.16 4.69 -10.84
C ARG A 127 6.97 3.50 -9.93
N LEU A 128 7.68 3.48 -8.81
CA LEU A 128 7.61 2.42 -7.81
C LEU A 128 6.24 2.38 -7.13
N MET A 129 5.66 3.54 -6.83
CA MET A 129 4.32 3.61 -6.24
C MET A 129 3.27 3.06 -7.21
N GLU A 130 3.34 3.40 -8.50
CA GLU A 130 2.44 2.85 -9.51
C GLU A 130 2.52 1.33 -9.58
N LYS A 131 3.73 0.79 -9.63
CA LYS A 131 3.97 -0.65 -9.64
C LYS A 131 3.37 -1.30 -8.38
N HIS A 132 3.60 -0.70 -7.23
CA HIS A 132 3.09 -1.17 -5.94
C HIS A 132 1.56 -1.23 -5.91
N LEU A 133 0.89 -0.18 -6.37
CA LEU A 133 -0.57 -0.11 -6.38
C LEU A 133 -1.21 -1.08 -7.40
N ASN A 134 -0.47 -1.52 -8.39
CA ASN A 134 -0.92 -2.49 -9.38
C ASN A 134 -0.67 -3.95 -9.01
N ARG A 135 -0.07 -4.22 -7.84
CA ARG A 135 0.25 -5.59 -7.39
C ARG A 135 -0.96 -6.51 -7.37
N TYR A 136 -2.12 -6.02 -6.98
CA TYR A 136 -3.32 -6.85 -6.92
C TYR A 136 -3.68 -7.47 -8.27
N LYS A 137 -3.32 -6.83 -9.38
CA LYS A 137 -3.58 -7.36 -10.73
C LYS A 137 -2.75 -8.61 -11.01
N VAL A 138 -1.50 -8.61 -10.53
CA VAL A 138 -0.61 -9.77 -10.65
C VAL A 138 -1.09 -10.91 -9.76
N ASP A 139 -1.60 -10.59 -8.57
CA ASP A 139 -1.98 -11.55 -7.54
C ASP A 139 -3.45 -12.02 -7.66
N ARG A 140 -4.21 -11.43 -8.57
CA ARG A 140 -5.66 -11.64 -8.71
C ARG A 140 -6.05 -13.12 -8.82
N GLU A 141 -5.39 -13.83 -9.72
CA GLU A 141 -5.70 -15.24 -9.98
C GLU A 141 -5.48 -16.10 -8.72
N THR A 142 -4.37 -15.87 -8.01
CA THR A 142 -4.05 -16.57 -6.78
C THR A 142 -5.07 -16.29 -5.69
N MET A 143 -5.48 -15.02 -5.55
CA MET A 143 -6.50 -14.63 -4.55
C MET A 143 -7.86 -15.23 -4.86
N GLU A 144 -8.31 -15.19 -6.12
CA GLU A 144 -9.60 -15.75 -6.52
C GLU A 144 -9.63 -17.27 -6.35
N SER A 145 -8.50 -17.95 -6.61
CA SER A 145 -8.39 -19.38 -6.40
C SER A 145 -8.44 -19.77 -4.92
N ALA A 146 -7.82 -18.96 -4.06
CA ALA A 146 -7.79 -19.21 -2.62
C ALA A 146 -9.11 -18.84 -1.92
N TYR A 147 -9.79 -17.79 -2.38
CA TYR A 147 -10.99 -17.24 -1.73
C TYR A 147 -12.11 -16.92 -2.73
N PRO A 148 -12.55 -17.91 -3.55
CA PRO A 148 -13.52 -17.62 -4.61
C PRO A 148 -14.85 -17.07 -4.10
N GLN A 149 -15.23 -17.41 -2.86
CA GLN A 149 -16.46 -17.00 -2.24
C GLN A 149 -16.55 -15.49 -1.96
N TYR A 150 -15.44 -14.76 -2.00
CA TYR A 150 -15.43 -13.32 -1.70
C TYR A 150 -15.51 -12.44 -2.94
N PHE A 151 -15.49 -13.02 -4.14
CA PHE A 151 -15.43 -12.24 -5.38
C PHE A 151 -16.73 -12.36 -6.19
N LYS A 152 -17.12 -11.26 -6.81
CA LYS A 152 -18.21 -11.26 -7.78
C LYS A 152 -17.77 -11.99 -9.07
N ALA A 153 -18.71 -12.67 -9.68
CA ALA A 153 -18.50 -13.32 -10.96
C ALA A 153 -18.25 -12.30 -12.08
#